data_ee0b6dabdba6afa3ab4e68d953b5c8eb
#
_entry.id   ee0b6dabdba6afa3ab4e68d953b5c8eb
#
_cell.length_a   1.000
_cell.length_b   1.000
_cell.length_c   1.000
_cell.angle_alpha   90.00
_cell.angle_beta   90.00
_cell.angle_gamma   90.00
#
_symmetry.space_group_name_H-M   'P 1'
#
loop_
_entity.id
_entity.type
_entity.pdbx_description
1 polymer ?
#
loop_
_entity_poly.entity_id
_entity_poly.type
_entity_poly.pdbx_seq_one_letter_code
_entity_poly.pdbx_strand_id
1 'polypeptide(L)'
;MHSTLGLPYLGSGSKMQAKLRYITLFLFLFFNTADAQVPVRPLEPAFKAMENEDWDRAFLLADKDGDLGYSIILWHYLREGLGRPDEALRFLEQNSDWPGLPYLRKRSEKTFFNASDKEVLAFFDLGKPQTGLGSLVYALALRRDGQKFKAGLVAQEAWADQSMNKTTTFEIVENFRTNLLPLKDNRFEFLLWEKDKASLDAMSFLLSD
;
A
#
# COMPACT_ATOMS: atom_id res chain seq x y z
N MET A 1 -67.36 -86.65 -15.93
CA MET A 1 -66.90 -86.91 -14.56
C MET A 1 -65.59 -86.21 -14.36
N HIS A 2 -65.43 -85.54 -13.33
CA HIS A 2 -64.35 -84.78 -12.73
C HIS A 2 -64.33 -83.30 -13.01
N SER A 3 -64.78 -82.62 -12.00
CA SER A 3 -64.65 -81.22 -11.73
C SER A 3 -63.25 -80.88 -11.27
N THR A 4 -62.76 -79.78 -11.68
CA THR A 4 -61.57 -79.14 -11.04
C THR A 4 -61.92 -77.70 -10.73
N LEU A 5 -61.93 -77.41 -9.45
CA LEU A 5 -62.07 -76.08 -8.85
C LEU A 5 -60.79 -75.27 -9.11
N GLY A 6 -60.95 -74.08 -9.65
CA GLY A 6 -59.94 -73.05 -9.75
C GLY A 6 -60.01 -72.08 -8.58
N LEU A 7 -58.91 -71.90 -7.87
CA LEU A 7 -58.72 -70.93 -6.81
C LEU A 7 -58.37 -69.54 -7.38
N PRO A 8 -58.83 -68.44 -6.80
CA PRO A 8 -58.57 -67.11 -7.27
C PRO A 8 -57.16 -66.60 -6.78
N TYR A 9 -56.42 -66.00 -7.67
CA TYR A 9 -55.13 -65.39 -7.46
C TYR A 9 -55.29 -64.01 -6.82
N LEU A 10 -54.80 -63.81 -5.60
CA LEU A 10 -54.70 -62.55 -4.90
C LEU A 10 -53.49 -61.79 -5.34
N GLY A 11 -53.61 -60.88 -6.31
CA GLY A 11 -52.62 -59.90 -6.70
C GLY A 11 -52.77 -58.62 -5.88
N SER A 12 -52.07 -58.49 -4.78
CA SER A 12 -52.08 -57.26 -3.99
C SER A 12 -50.77 -56.95 -3.32
N GLY A 13 -49.67 -57.10 -4.03
CA GLY A 13 -48.33 -56.82 -3.46
C GLY A 13 -47.51 -55.72 -4.14
N SER A 14 -47.83 -55.37 -5.37
CA SER A 14 -46.89 -54.54 -6.17
C SER A 14 -47.07 -53.00 -6.06
N LYS A 15 -48.24 -52.51 -5.66
CA LYS A 15 -48.50 -51.05 -5.60
C LYS A 15 -48.03 -50.40 -4.31
N MET A 16 -47.82 -51.15 -3.24
CA MET A 16 -47.35 -50.61 -1.95
C MET A 16 -45.85 -50.49 -1.91
N GLN A 17 -45.11 -51.36 -2.59
CA GLN A 17 -43.64 -51.28 -2.68
C GLN A 17 -43.16 -50.16 -3.62
N ALA A 18 -43.92 -49.84 -4.66
CA ALA A 18 -43.60 -48.75 -5.56
C ALA A 18 -43.71 -47.36 -4.84
N LYS A 19 -44.77 -47.18 -4.03
CA LYS A 19 -44.97 -45.93 -3.24
C LYS A 19 -43.86 -45.75 -2.18
N LEU A 20 -43.38 -46.84 -1.56
CA LEU A 20 -42.31 -46.75 -0.57
C LEU A 20 -40.94 -46.39 -1.20
N ARG A 21 -40.66 -46.87 -2.43
CA ARG A 21 -39.46 -46.50 -3.17
C ARG A 21 -39.41 -45.03 -3.58
N TYR A 22 -40.52 -44.41 -3.93
CA TYR A 22 -40.60 -43.00 -4.25
C TYR A 22 -40.47 -42.11 -3.03
N ILE A 23 -40.95 -42.50 -1.87
CA ILE A 23 -40.81 -41.78 -0.62
C ILE A 23 -39.37 -41.81 -0.13
N THR A 24 -38.68 -42.93 -0.26
CA THR A 24 -37.25 -43.02 0.11
C THR A 24 -36.33 -42.22 -0.85
N LEU A 25 -36.68 -42.17 -2.13
CA LEU A 25 -35.93 -41.36 -3.11
C LEU A 25 -36.15 -39.84 -2.90
N PHE A 26 -37.35 -39.43 -2.50
CA PHE A 26 -37.69 -38.04 -2.23
C PHE A 26 -37.08 -37.52 -0.93
N LEU A 27 -36.87 -38.37 0.08
CA LEU A 27 -36.19 -38.03 1.34
C LEU A 27 -34.68 -37.85 1.14
N PHE A 28 -34.08 -38.56 0.15
CA PHE A 28 -32.63 -38.40 -0.13
C PHE A 28 -32.30 -37.13 -0.91
N LEU A 29 -33.25 -36.49 -1.59
CA LEU A 29 -33.05 -35.26 -2.32
C LEU A 29 -33.04 -33.99 -1.43
N PHE A 30 -33.50 -34.09 -0.17
CA PHE A 30 -33.53 -32.95 0.73
C PHE A 30 -32.33 -32.81 1.69
N PHE A 31 -31.40 -33.79 1.69
CA PHE A 31 -30.25 -33.77 2.59
C PHE A 31 -28.92 -33.33 1.92
N ASN A 32 -28.96 -32.95 0.65
CA ASN A 32 -27.78 -32.37 -0.01
C ASN A 32 -27.92 -30.86 -0.22
N THR A 33 -28.33 -30.10 0.79
CA THR A 33 -27.88 -28.73 0.91
C THR A 33 -26.45 -28.82 1.42
N ALA A 34 -25.51 -29.04 0.53
CA ALA A 34 -24.14 -28.64 0.79
C ALA A 34 -24.26 -27.14 1.13
N ASP A 35 -24.12 -26.81 2.40
CA ASP A 35 -23.79 -25.46 2.79
C ASP A 35 -22.51 -25.14 2.01
N ALA A 36 -22.66 -24.44 0.90
CA ALA A 36 -21.55 -23.88 0.19
C ALA A 36 -20.96 -22.86 1.16
N GLN A 37 -20.06 -23.32 2.03
CA GLN A 37 -19.25 -22.43 2.83
C GLN A 37 -18.56 -21.53 1.79
N VAL A 38 -19.02 -20.28 1.74
CA VAL A 38 -18.31 -19.25 0.97
C VAL A 38 -16.87 -19.33 1.46
N PRO A 39 -15.91 -19.66 0.59
CA PRO A 39 -14.54 -19.78 1.04
C PRO A 39 -14.17 -18.48 1.71
N VAL A 40 -13.79 -18.56 2.99
CA VAL A 40 -13.31 -17.40 3.72
C VAL A 40 -12.14 -16.83 2.91
N ARG A 41 -12.32 -15.64 2.37
CA ARG A 41 -11.26 -14.98 1.60
C ARG A 41 -10.17 -14.60 2.59
N PRO A 42 -8.95 -15.10 2.39
CA PRO A 42 -7.82 -14.65 3.20
C PRO A 42 -7.76 -13.12 3.18
N LEU A 43 -7.40 -12.51 4.29
CA LEU A 43 -7.24 -11.05 4.45
C LEU A 43 -8.53 -10.21 4.33
N GLU A 44 -9.69 -10.75 3.96
CA GLU A 44 -10.92 -9.93 3.85
C GLU A 44 -11.23 -9.14 5.14
N PRO A 45 -11.12 -9.72 6.35
CA PRO A 45 -11.30 -8.97 7.59
C PRO A 45 -10.22 -7.90 7.82
N ALA A 46 -8.97 -8.15 7.40
CA ALA A 46 -7.88 -7.20 7.52
C ALA A 46 -8.07 -6.01 6.55
N PHE A 47 -8.47 -6.26 5.30
CA PHE A 47 -8.80 -5.20 4.36
C PHE A 47 -9.96 -4.34 4.83
N LYS A 48 -11.01 -4.94 5.41
CA LYS A 48 -12.13 -4.19 5.96
C LYS A 48 -11.72 -3.30 7.14
N ALA A 49 -10.80 -3.74 7.98
CA ALA A 49 -10.23 -2.91 9.04
C ALA A 49 -9.39 -1.76 8.45
N MET A 50 -8.57 -2.04 7.44
CA MET A 50 -7.76 -1.06 6.71
C MET A 50 -8.63 0.01 6.03
N GLU A 51 -9.73 -0.36 5.38
CA GLU A 51 -10.69 0.59 4.77
C GLU A 51 -11.30 1.57 5.78
N ASN A 52 -11.37 1.17 7.06
CA ASN A 52 -11.81 2.03 8.16
C ASN A 52 -10.64 2.74 8.87
N GLU A 53 -9.43 2.72 8.29
CA GLU A 53 -8.20 3.29 8.86
C GLU A 53 -7.81 2.68 10.22
N ASP A 54 -8.40 1.52 10.60
CA ASP A 54 -8.06 0.77 11.81
C ASP A 54 -6.86 -0.15 11.53
N TRP A 55 -5.69 0.49 11.42
CA TRP A 55 -4.44 -0.18 11.04
C TRP A 55 -3.99 -1.22 12.07
N ASP A 56 -4.14 -0.93 13.35
CA ASP A 56 -3.76 -1.87 14.42
C ASP A 56 -4.54 -3.18 14.28
N ARG A 57 -5.84 -3.06 14.05
CA ARG A 57 -6.69 -4.21 13.81
C ARG A 57 -6.38 -4.90 12.47
N ALA A 58 -6.07 -4.13 11.43
CA ALA A 58 -5.70 -4.69 10.13
C ALA A 58 -4.45 -5.57 10.25
N PHE A 59 -3.40 -5.11 10.92
CA PHE A 59 -2.19 -5.88 11.19
C PHE A 59 -2.46 -7.13 12.04
N LEU A 60 -3.23 -6.98 13.13
CA LEU A 60 -3.60 -8.12 14.00
C LEU A 60 -4.36 -9.23 13.24
N LEU A 61 -5.22 -8.84 12.31
CA LEU A 61 -5.98 -9.79 11.50
C LEU A 61 -5.13 -10.43 10.41
N ALA A 62 -4.25 -9.65 9.77
CA ALA A 62 -3.36 -10.11 8.72
C ALA A 62 -2.29 -11.09 9.22
N ASP A 63 -1.84 -10.94 10.47
CA ASP A 63 -0.86 -11.81 11.11
C ASP A 63 -1.34 -13.28 11.15
N LYS A 64 -2.65 -13.51 11.17
CA LYS A 64 -3.26 -14.85 11.10
C LYS A 64 -3.03 -15.55 9.75
N ASP A 65 -2.80 -14.78 8.71
CA ASP A 65 -2.51 -15.27 7.35
C ASP A 65 -1.00 -15.33 7.08
N GLY A 66 -0.17 -15.21 8.14
CA GLY A 66 1.28 -15.33 8.11
C GLY A 66 1.99 -14.11 7.51
N ASP A 67 3.30 -14.28 7.26
CA ASP A 67 4.21 -13.19 6.83
C ASP A 67 3.73 -12.48 5.57
N LEU A 68 3.17 -13.22 4.61
CA LEU A 68 2.66 -12.62 3.38
C LEU A 68 1.45 -11.73 3.68
N GLY A 69 0.53 -12.19 4.54
CA GLY A 69 -0.63 -11.41 4.96
C GLY A 69 -0.21 -10.10 5.62
N TYR A 70 0.70 -10.18 6.58
CA TYR A 70 1.28 -9.02 7.23
C TYR A 70 1.94 -8.06 6.23
N SER A 71 2.76 -8.58 5.31
CA SER A 71 3.47 -7.79 4.31
C SER A 71 2.53 -7.06 3.35
N ILE A 72 1.39 -7.65 3.01
CA ILE A 72 0.37 -7.00 2.17
C ILE A 72 -0.22 -5.78 2.88
N ILE A 73 -0.60 -5.89 4.16
CA ILE A 73 -1.12 -4.75 4.92
C ILE A 73 -0.03 -3.69 5.15
N LEU A 74 1.21 -4.11 5.43
CA LEU A 74 2.35 -3.18 5.56
C LEU A 74 2.61 -2.41 4.26
N TRP A 75 2.51 -3.06 3.10
CA TRP A 75 2.63 -2.40 1.80
C TRP A 75 1.59 -1.30 1.60
N HIS A 76 0.32 -1.56 1.97
CA HIS A 76 -0.72 -0.55 1.95
C HIS A 76 -0.43 0.59 2.93
N TYR A 77 -0.04 0.27 4.15
CA TYR A 77 0.28 1.23 5.20
C TYR A 77 1.39 2.21 4.79
N LEU A 78 2.48 1.67 4.23
CA LEU A 78 3.59 2.48 3.73
C LEU A 78 3.20 3.33 2.51
N ARG A 79 2.30 2.86 1.66
CA ARG A 79 1.75 3.62 0.51
C ARG A 79 0.88 4.80 0.94
N GLU A 80 0.28 4.76 2.10
CA GLU A 80 -0.37 5.93 2.71
C GLU A 80 0.65 6.91 3.32
N GLY A 81 1.93 6.58 3.27
CA GLY A 81 3.01 7.38 3.86
C GLY A 81 2.97 7.34 5.39
N LEU A 82 2.49 6.24 5.91
CA LEU A 82 2.52 5.88 7.33
C LEU A 82 3.73 4.98 7.60
N GLY A 83 3.91 4.60 8.85
CA GLY A 83 5.02 3.74 9.24
C GLY A 83 6.27 4.50 9.65
N ARG A 84 7.25 3.74 10.15
CA ARG A 84 8.53 4.26 10.61
C ARG A 84 9.61 4.08 9.55
N PRO A 85 10.72 4.84 9.61
CA PRO A 85 11.85 4.72 8.68
C PRO A 85 12.40 3.28 8.58
N ASP A 86 12.57 2.60 9.71
CA ASP A 86 13.07 1.23 9.77
C ASP A 86 12.13 0.20 9.13
N GLU A 87 10.81 0.42 9.22
CA GLU A 87 9.81 -0.43 8.57
C GLU A 87 9.84 -0.28 7.05
N ALA A 88 9.92 0.98 6.58
CA ALA A 88 10.02 1.26 5.16
C ALA A 88 11.30 0.68 4.55
N LEU A 89 12.46 0.86 5.22
CA LEU A 89 13.73 0.28 4.78
C LEU A 89 13.66 -1.24 4.68
N ARG A 90 13.27 -1.91 5.75
CA ARG A 90 13.15 -3.38 5.76
C ARG A 90 12.21 -3.88 4.67
N PHE A 91 11.06 -3.22 4.52
CA PHE A 91 10.10 -3.62 3.49
C PHE A 91 10.71 -3.55 2.09
N LEU A 92 11.38 -2.44 1.76
CA LEU A 92 12.01 -2.22 0.45
C LEU A 92 13.15 -3.20 0.18
N GLU A 93 13.94 -3.55 1.18
CA GLU A 93 15.03 -4.53 1.08
C GLU A 93 14.51 -5.94 0.85
N GLN A 94 13.43 -6.32 1.53
CA GLN A 94 12.89 -7.68 1.49
C GLN A 94 11.93 -7.93 0.32
N ASN A 95 11.36 -6.88 -0.28
CA ASN A 95 10.29 -6.95 -1.25
C ASN A 95 10.60 -6.14 -2.52
N SER A 96 11.82 -6.25 -3.02
CA SER A 96 12.32 -5.46 -4.16
C SER A 96 11.56 -5.67 -5.48
N ASP A 97 10.79 -6.76 -5.61
CA ASP A 97 10.00 -7.16 -6.77
C ASP A 97 8.51 -6.79 -6.65
N TRP A 98 8.10 -6.18 -5.53
CA TRP A 98 6.70 -5.80 -5.34
C TRP A 98 6.26 -4.64 -6.24
N PRO A 99 4.97 -4.62 -6.66
CA PRO A 99 4.47 -3.56 -7.53
C PRO A 99 4.41 -2.20 -6.82
N GLY A 100 4.60 -1.13 -7.59
CA GLY A 100 4.38 0.23 -7.10
C GLY A 100 5.37 0.74 -6.05
N LEU A 101 6.56 0.14 -5.94
CA LEU A 101 7.61 0.59 -5.02
C LEU A 101 8.05 2.06 -5.24
N PRO A 102 8.11 2.60 -6.46
CA PRO A 102 8.42 4.03 -6.63
C PRO A 102 7.40 4.94 -5.93
N TYR A 103 6.11 4.60 -6.00
CA TYR A 103 5.06 5.35 -5.30
C TYR A 103 5.19 5.19 -3.77
N LEU A 104 5.39 3.96 -3.28
CA LEU A 104 5.61 3.70 -1.86
C LEU A 104 6.80 4.52 -1.34
N ARG A 105 7.94 4.50 -2.05
CA ARG A 105 9.13 5.29 -1.69
C ARG A 105 8.79 6.77 -1.61
N LYS A 106 8.14 7.33 -2.64
CA LYS A 106 7.71 8.74 -2.62
C LYS A 106 6.86 9.08 -1.41
N ARG A 107 5.92 8.23 -1.05
CA ARG A 107 5.03 8.44 0.11
C ARG A 107 5.76 8.34 1.44
N SER A 108 6.77 7.46 1.53
CA SER A 108 7.56 7.26 2.73
C SER A 108 8.61 8.37 2.99
N GLU A 109 9.00 9.16 1.99
CA GLU A 109 10.04 10.20 2.16
C GLU A 109 9.79 11.14 3.35
N LYS A 110 8.52 11.48 3.61
CA LYS A 110 8.14 12.37 4.72
C LYS A 110 8.47 11.78 6.11
N THR A 111 8.48 10.45 6.25
CA THR A 111 8.76 9.79 7.54
C THR A 111 10.23 9.90 7.93
N PHE A 112 11.10 10.16 6.97
CA PHE A 112 12.54 10.32 7.20
C PHE A 112 12.94 11.72 7.70
N PHE A 113 12.02 12.65 7.84
CA PHE A 113 12.32 14.00 8.32
C PHE A 113 13.00 14.01 9.71
N ASN A 114 12.59 13.10 10.59
CA ASN A 114 13.15 12.94 11.94
C ASN A 114 14.01 11.67 12.09
N ALA A 115 14.37 11.02 10.99
CA ALA A 115 15.21 9.84 11.00
C ALA A 115 16.69 10.18 11.23
N SER A 116 17.47 9.19 11.63
CA SER A 116 18.94 9.34 11.70
C SER A 116 19.55 9.49 10.32
N ASP A 117 20.70 10.18 10.22
CA ASP A 117 21.42 10.32 8.95
C ASP A 117 21.73 8.97 8.29
N LYS A 118 22.03 7.96 9.10
CA LYS A 118 22.26 6.59 8.60
C LYS A 118 21.04 6.01 7.90
N GLU A 119 19.86 6.16 8.47
CA GLU A 119 18.60 5.67 7.87
C GLU A 119 18.27 6.46 6.61
N VAL A 120 18.43 7.79 6.65
CA VAL A 120 18.21 8.66 5.49
C VAL A 120 19.13 8.26 4.33
N LEU A 121 20.43 8.11 4.58
CA LEU A 121 21.41 7.72 3.56
C LEU A 121 21.08 6.34 2.97
N ALA A 122 20.75 5.36 3.82
CA ALA A 122 20.35 4.02 3.38
C ALA A 122 19.10 4.04 2.51
N PHE A 123 18.10 4.84 2.88
CA PHE A 123 16.86 4.94 2.10
C PHE A 123 17.07 5.55 0.72
N PHE A 124 17.85 6.62 0.63
CA PHE A 124 18.13 7.28 -0.65
C PHE A 124 19.23 6.59 -1.48
N ASP A 125 19.94 5.63 -0.91
CA ASP A 125 20.81 4.72 -1.69
C ASP A 125 19.97 3.76 -2.56
N LEU A 126 18.76 3.42 -2.13
CA LEU A 126 17.78 2.65 -2.92
C LEU A 126 17.19 3.43 -4.11
N GLY A 127 17.41 4.74 -4.21
CA GLY A 127 17.01 5.58 -5.34
C GLY A 127 16.83 7.05 -4.98
N LYS A 128 16.83 7.91 -6.00
CA LYS A 128 16.75 9.37 -5.87
C LYS A 128 15.49 9.85 -5.11
N PRO A 129 15.58 11.00 -4.41
CA PRO A 129 14.39 11.67 -3.85
C PRO A 129 13.38 12.06 -4.93
N GLN A 130 12.10 12.00 -4.57
CA GLN A 130 10.98 12.31 -5.47
C GLN A 130 10.15 13.50 -4.99
N THR A 131 10.49 14.07 -3.81
CA THR A 131 9.81 15.22 -3.22
C THR A 131 10.82 16.25 -2.73
N GLY A 132 10.44 17.54 -2.71
CA GLY A 132 11.30 18.61 -2.20
C GLY A 132 11.71 18.39 -0.74
N LEU A 133 10.81 17.84 0.09
CA LEU A 133 11.14 17.47 1.47
C LEU A 133 12.17 16.33 1.53
N GLY A 134 11.97 15.27 0.74
CA GLY A 134 12.91 14.14 0.67
C GLY A 134 14.30 14.60 0.21
N SER A 135 14.35 15.48 -0.78
CA SER A 135 15.60 16.06 -1.27
C SER A 135 16.30 16.92 -0.20
N LEU A 136 15.56 17.73 0.54
CA LEU A 136 16.09 18.51 1.65
C LEU A 136 16.71 17.60 2.71
N VAL A 137 15.97 16.60 3.16
CA VAL A 137 16.39 15.64 4.20
C VAL A 137 17.65 14.90 3.75
N TYR A 138 17.67 14.41 2.52
CA TYR A 138 18.83 13.72 1.95
C TYR A 138 20.06 14.63 1.80
N ALA A 139 19.88 15.83 1.27
CA ALA A 139 20.97 16.80 1.13
C ALA A 139 21.57 17.18 2.48
N LEU A 140 20.74 17.35 3.51
CA LEU A 140 21.21 17.63 4.87
C LEU A 140 22.00 16.46 5.46
N ALA A 141 21.53 15.22 5.29
CA ALA A 141 22.22 14.01 5.74
C ALA A 141 23.58 13.86 5.02
N LEU A 142 23.62 14.03 3.70
CA LEU A 142 24.86 14.01 2.92
C LEU A 142 25.86 15.07 3.39
N ARG A 143 25.39 16.29 3.70
CA ARG A 143 26.25 17.37 4.19
C ARG A 143 26.86 17.04 5.55
N ARG A 144 26.06 16.47 6.46
CA ARG A 144 26.54 16.02 7.78
C ARG A 144 27.50 14.84 7.69
N ASP A 145 27.32 13.98 6.70
CA ASP A 145 28.23 12.86 6.37
C ASP A 145 29.52 13.32 5.65
N GLY A 146 29.70 14.62 5.43
CA GLY A 146 30.89 15.19 4.76
C GLY A 146 30.81 15.23 3.22
N GLN A 147 29.78 14.71 2.60
CA GLN A 147 29.55 14.64 1.15
C GLN A 147 28.99 15.98 0.60
N LYS A 148 29.65 17.11 0.93
CA LYS A 148 29.16 18.47 0.65
C LYS A 148 28.84 18.73 -0.82
N PHE A 149 29.65 18.21 -1.73
CA PHE A 149 29.47 18.41 -3.18
C PHE A 149 28.16 17.69 -3.63
N LYS A 150 27.99 16.43 -3.26
CA LYS A 150 26.77 15.65 -3.58
C LYS A 150 25.52 16.29 -2.96
N ALA A 151 25.63 16.79 -1.72
CA ALA A 151 24.55 17.51 -1.06
C ALA A 151 24.10 18.74 -1.85
N GLY A 152 25.06 19.54 -2.36
CA GLY A 152 24.78 20.68 -3.22
C GLY A 152 24.08 20.31 -4.52
N LEU A 153 24.51 19.22 -5.17
CA LEU A 153 23.86 18.73 -6.39
C LEU A 153 22.41 18.29 -6.15
N VAL A 154 22.16 17.55 -5.07
CA VAL A 154 20.79 17.13 -4.69
C VAL A 154 19.89 18.36 -4.44
N ALA A 155 20.41 19.38 -3.75
CA ALA A 155 19.67 20.60 -3.51
C ALA A 155 19.37 21.36 -4.82
N GLN A 156 20.31 21.41 -5.77
CA GLN A 156 20.13 22.05 -7.09
C GLN A 156 19.13 21.27 -7.96
N GLU A 157 19.19 19.93 -8.01
CA GLU A 157 18.23 19.10 -8.72
C GLU A 157 16.81 19.37 -8.19
N ALA A 158 16.64 19.35 -6.86
CA ALA A 158 15.33 19.62 -6.25
C ALA A 158 14.84 21.04 -6.52
N TRP A 159 15.74 22.01 -6.51
CA TRP A 159 15.43 23.40 -6.81
C TRP A 159 14.96 23.60 -8.26
N ALA A 160 15.46 22.80 -9.17
CA ALA A 160 15.12 22.91 -10.59
C ALA A 160 13.67 22.48 -10.90
N ASP A 161 13.20 21.37 -10.29
CA ASP A 161 11.99 20.71 -10.79
C ASP A 161 11.01 20.20 -9.71
N GLN A 162 11.29 20.37 -8.39
CA GLN A 162 10.40 19.83 -7.36
C GLN A 162 9.57 20.91 -6.68
N SER A 163 8.29 20.62 -6.47
CA SER A 163 7.41 21.47 -5.65
C SER A 163 7.82 21.45 -4.18
N MET A 164 7.82 22.61 -3.54
CA MET A 164 8.20 22.80 -2.14
C MET A 164 7.24 23.72 -1.41
N ASN A 165 6.85 23.36 -0.21
CA ASN A 165 6.14 24.29 0.67
C ASN A 165 7.10 25.35 1.25
N LYS A 166 6.54 26.37 1.91
CA LYS A 166 7.29 27.50 2.46
C LYS A 166 8.43 27.08 3.41
N THR A 167 8.15 26.13 4.31
CA THR A 167 9.16 25.64 5.27
C THR A 167 10.30 24.95 4.55
N THR A 168 10.00 24.02 3.64
CA THR A 168 11.02 23.30 2.86
C THR A 168 11.83 24.26 1.98
N THR A 169 11.17 25.24 1.35
CA THR A 169 11.85 26.27 0.53
C THR A 169 12.81 27.10 1.37
N PHE A 170 12.36 27.55 2.54
CA PHE A 170 13.19 28.34 3.46
C PHE A 170 14.41 27.51 3.92
N GLU A 171 14.20 26.31 4.41
CA GLU A 171 15.24 25.43 4.92
C GLU A 171 16.29 25.05 3.86
N ILE A 172 15.87 24.75 2.62
CA ILE A 172 16.82 24.39 1.57
C ILE A 172 17.67 25.60 1.16
N VAL A 173 17.06 26.80 1.09
CA VAL A 173 17.78 28.03 0.77
C VAL A 173 18.78 28.38 1.89
N GLU A 174 18.36 28.35 3.14
CA GLU A 174 19.26 28.64 4.28
C GLU A 174 20.45 27.70 4.32
N ASN A 175 20.24 26.43 4.02
CA ASN A 175 21.29 25.43 4.09
C ASN A 175 22.18 25.35 2.84
N PHE A 176 21.68 25.77 1.68
CA PHE A 176 22.38 25.65 0.38
C PHE A 176 22.38 26.97 -0.41
N ARG A 177 22.37 28.12 0.30
CA ARG A 177 22.24 29.45 -0.30
C ARG A 177 23.20 29.68 -1.45
N THR A 178 24.48 29.36 -1.28
CA THR A 178 25.52 29.55 -2.31
C THR A 178 25.29 28.71 -3.56
N ASN A 179 24.62 27.57 -3.43
CA ASN A 179 24.27 26.67 -4.55
C ASN A 179 23.03 27.12 -5.29
N LEU A 180 22.06 27.75 -4.59
CA LEU A 180 20.70 27.95 -5.11
C LEU A 180 20.43 29.39 -5.56
N LEU A 181 21.00 30.43 -4.90
CA LEU A 181 20.76 31.81 -5.30
C LEU A 181 21.14 32.12 -6.75
N PRO A 182 22.25 31.59 -7.31
CA PRO A 182 22.57 31.81 -8.73
C PRO A 182 21.50 31.24 -9.68
N LEU A 183 20.65 30.31 -9.21
CA LEU A 183 19.59 29.65 -9.98
C LEU A 183 18.19 30.20 -9.65
N LYS A 184 18.10 31.29 -8.91
CA LYS A 184 16.84 31.87 -8.44
C LYS A 184 15.87 32.17 -9.60
N ASP A 185 16.35 32.84 -10.63
CA ASP A 185 15.52 33.26 -11.75
C ASP A 185 14.99 32.07 -12.56
N ASN A 186 15.83 31.08 -12.81
CA ASN A 186 15.42 29.83 -13.44
C ASN A 186 14.31 29.12 -12.65
N ARG A 187 14.42 29.15 -11.32
CA ARG A 187 13.39 28.60 -10.44
C ARG A 187 12.07 29.34 -10.57
N PHE A 188 12.08 30.68 -10.60
CA PHE A 188 10.89 31.49 -10.81
C PHE A 188 10.22 31.17 -12.16
N GLU A 189 11.01 31.13 -13.23
CA GLU A 189 10.51 30.81 -14.58
C GLU A 189 9.85 29.42 -14.60
N PHE A 190 10.51 28.40 -14.04
CA PHE A 190 9.96 27.06 -13.94
C PHE A 190 8.60 27.05 -13.22
N LEU A 191 8.53 27.65 -12.02
CA LEU A 191 7.30 27.67 -11.22
C LEU A 191 6.15 28.47 -11.88
N LEU A 192 6.48 29.52 -12.59
CA LEU A 192 5.50 30.28 -13.40
C LEU A 192 4.95 29.43 -14.54
N TRP A 193 5.84 28.69 -15.23
CA TRP A 193 5.46 27.81 -16.32
C TRP A 193 4.57 26.66 -15.85
N GLU A 194 4.94 26.02 -14.73
CA GLU A 194 4.16 24.95 -14.09
C GLU A 194 2.88 25.46 -13.40
N LYS A 195 2.71 26.79 -13.28
CA LYS A 195 1.59 27.44 -12.55
C LYS A 195 1.55 27.00 -11.06
N ASP A 196 2.69 26.67 -10.48
CA ASP A 196 2.80 26.26 -9.06
C ASP A 196 2.81 27.50 -8.17
N LYS A 197 1.61 28.05 -7.96
CA LYS A 197 1.41 29.24 -7.13
C LYS A 197 1.91 29.02 -5.70
N ALA A 198 1.71 27.85 -5.13
CA ALA A 198 2.10 27.56 -3.74
C ALA A 198 3.63 27.65 -3.55
N SER A 199 4.40 27.09 -4.50
CA SER A 199 5.86 27.18 -4.48
C SER A 199 6.34 28.60 -4.81
N LEU A 200 5.66 29.35 -5.68
CA LEU A 200 5.96 30.77 -5.93
C LEU A 200 5.76 31.63 -4.68
N ASP A 201 4.62 31.48 -3.99
CA ASP A 201 4.34 32.17 -2.73
C ASP A 201 5.39 31.79 -1.64
N ALA A 202 5.86 30.55 -1.66
CA ALA A 202 6.92 30.07 -0.76
C ALA A 202 8.28 30.77 -0.99
N MET A 203 8.54 31.27 -2.21
CA MET A 203 9.77 31.99 -2.55
C MET A 203 9.68 33.50 -2.32
N SER A 204 8.56 34.04 -1.84
CA SER A 204 8.34 35.48 -1.72
C SER A 204 9.40 36.22 -0.90
N PHE A 205 10.04 35.54 0.08
CA PHE A 205 11.12 36.11 0.87
C PHE A 205 12.41 36.38 0.07
N LEU A 206 12.58 35.75 -1.10
CA LEU A 206 13.72 35.99 -1.99
C LEU A 206 13.51 37.17 -2.94
N LEU A 207 12.32 37.77 -2.95
CA LEU A 207 11.98 38.95 -3.77
C LEU A 207 12.25 40.27 -3.06
N SER A 208 12.48 40.23 -1.75
CA SER A 208 12.66 41.44 -0.89
C SER A 208 14.13 41.82 -0.68
N ASP A 209 15.06 41.08 -1.26
CA ASP A 209 16.48 41.37 -1.31
C ASP A 209 16.86 41.84 -2.72
#